data_c9bc94c912220da5d4e560deda29b7d5
#
_entry.id   c9bc94c912220da5d4e560deda29b7d5
#
_cell.length_a   1.000
_cell.length_b   1.000
_cell.length_c   1.000
_cell.angle_alpha   90.00
_cell.angle_beta   90.00
_cell.angle_gamma   90.00
#
_symmetry.space_group_name_H-M   'P 1'
#
loop_
_entity.id
_entity.type
_entity.pdbx_description
1 polymer ?
#
loop_
_entity_poly.entity_id
_entity_poly.type
_entity_poly.pdbx_seq_one_letter_code
_entity_poly.pdbx_strand_id
1 'polypeptide(L)'
;MEELLHYVWKHKLFPLAPLTTTDGKSVEVVDVGLHNRHAGPDFFNAKVRIDGTLWVGNVEIHDKASDWFVHGHDRDARYDNVVLHVVDIADVVVRTSQGATPPQMVLHVPDRVRDHYQELLAAEDYPPCHAVISSLPRLTVCSWLSALQTERLEQKTEAISDRVKACEGSWEAAYFVTLARNFGFGVNGDIFELWARSIPLGSVGHHRDDLFQVEAFFLGQAGLLDSAVLPPRCREAADEDTYFQRLRSEYAYLARKFSLRPIDGHLWRFLRLRPQNFPTIRIVQLARLYHEGRAGLSRLVDCASLHQVAELLATSVTPYWETHYLFGLESRRSEKRFSASSIALLTINTAVPMLFAYGRHKGDEKLCYRAFDLLEALSAEKNHIVETWRKVGLKAQTAGDSQALIQLKRAYCDRKECLRCRFGYEYLKKTDHDKNR
;
A
#
# COMPACT_ATOMS: atom_id res chain seq x y z
N MET A 1 3.00 -21.96 17.84
CA MET A 1 4.14 -21.76 18.78
C MET A 1 5.43 -21.57 17.99
N GLU A 2 5.61 -22.27 16.89
CA GLU A 2 6.78 -22.24 15.98
C GLU A 2 7.20 -20.82 15.53
N GLU A 3 6.26 -19.97 15.09
CA GLU A 3 6.58 -18.57 14.72
C GLU A 3 7.25 -17.78 15.87
N LEU A 4 6.89 -18.09 17.11
CA LEU A 4 7.49 -17.45 18.27
C LEU A 4 8.89 -18.00 18.56
N LEU A 5 9.14 -19.29 18.29
CA LEU A 5 10.50 -19.88 18.32
C LEU A 5 11.37 -19.25 17.22
N HIS A 6 10.86 -19.11 15.98
CA HIS A 6 11.56 -18.37 14.92
C HIS A 6 11.91 -16.95 15.34
N TYR A 7 11.00 -16.28 16.04
CA TYR A 7 11.23 -14.94 16.58
C TYR A 7 12.33 -14.92 17.63
N VAL A 8 12.29 -15.84 18.61
CA VAL A 8 13.31 -15.98 19.67
C VAL A 8 14.69 -16.28 19.07
N TRP A 9 14.76 -17.20 18.09
CA TRP A 9 15.99 -17.51 17.37
C TRP A 9 16.53 -16.30 16.62
N LYS A 10 15.72 -15.69 15.78
CA LYS A 10 16.07 -14.54 14.93
C LYS A 10 16.63 -13.36 15.73
N HIS A 11 16.05 -13.07 16.88
CA HIS A 11 16.42 -11.94 17.73
C HIS A 11 17.38 -12.30 18.86
N LYS A 12 17.88 -13.54 18.87
CA LYS A 12 18.78 -14.07 19.92
C LYS A 12 18.23 -13.83 21.33
N LEU A 13 16.94 -14.00 21.53
CA LEU A 13 16.31 -13.87 22.85
C LEU A 13 16.49 -15.15 23.68
N PHE A 14 17.72 -15.63 23.73
CA PHE A 14 18.08 -16.87 24.39
C PHE A 14 18.07 -16.71 25.91
N PRO A 15 17.84 -17.81 26.65
CA PRO A 15 18.02 -17.81 28.11
C PRO A 15 19.47 -17.46 28.47
N LEU A 16 19.68 -16.94 29.70
CA LEU A 16 21.02 -16.66 30.22
C LEU A 16 21.84 -17.94 30.48
N ALA A 17 21.18 -19.10 30.54
CA ALA A 17 21.85 -20.38 30.70
C ALA A 17 22.61 -20.74 29.40
N PRO A 18 23.75 -21.45 29.50
CA PRO A 18 24.46 -21.95 28.35
C PRO A 18 23.56 -22.81 27.46
N LEU A 19 23.59 -22.58 26.14
CA LEU A 19 22.88 -23.41 25.19
C LEU A 19 23.64 -24.72 24.99
N THR A 20 22.89 -25.83 24.93
CA THR A 20 23.44 -27.16 24.72
C THR A 20 22.55 -27.96 23.72
N THR A 21 23.17 -28.85 23.00
CA THR A 21 22.45 -29.88 22.25
C THR A 21 21.81 -30.90 23.18
N THR A 22 20.88 -31.70 22.68
CA THR A 22 20.23 -32.80 23.42
C THR A 22 21.22 -33.89 23.86
N ASP A 23 22.39 -34.01 23.21
CA ASP A 23 23.49 -34.89 23.57
C ASP A 23 24.55 -34.20 24.44
N GLY A 24 24.29 -32.97 24.97
CA GLY A 24 25.10 -32.28 25.94
C GLY A 24 26.27 -31.46 25.41
N LYS A 25 26.42 -31.28 24.10
CA LYS A 25 27.48 -30.48 23.51
C LYS A 25 27.15 -28.97 23.65
N SER A 26 28.14 -28.15 23.91
CA SER A 26 27.97 -26.72 24.00
C SER A 26 27.56 -26.10 22.67
N VAL A 27 26.65 -25.13 22.68
CA VAL A 27 26.19 -24.42 21.46
C VAL A 27 26.40 -22.91 21.65
N GLU A 28 27.10 -22.30 20.69
CA GLU A 28 27.20 -20.84 20.57
C GLU A 28 26.63 -20.41 19.21
N VAL A 29 25.63 -19.53 19.20
CA VAL A 29 25.02 -18.99 17.99
C VAL A 29 25.79 -17.75 17.56
N VAL A 30 26.74 -17.90 16.62
CA VAL A 30 27.53 -16.82 16.07
C VAL A 30 26.69 -15.95 15.16
N ASP A 31 25.97 -16.56 14.20
CA ASP A 31 25.07 -15.93 13.28
C ASP A 31 23.80 -16.78 13.11
N VAL A 32 22.63 -16.17 13.26
CA VAL A 32 21.35 -16.88 13.14
C VAL A 32 21.01 -17.29 11.72
N GLY A 33 21.67 -16.70 10.72
CA GLY A 33 21.39 -16.90 9.31
C GLY A 33 20.30 -15.99 8.74
N LEU A 34 19.98 -16.22 7.47
CA LEU A 34 18.95 -15.49 6.74
C LEU A 34 17.62 -16.21 6.86
N HIS A 35 16.64 -15.54 7.48
CA HIS A 35 15.30 -16.09 7.64
C HIS A 35 14.63 -16.33 6.28
N ASN A 36 14.27 -17.57 6.01
CA ASN A 36 13.55 -18.00 4.82
C ASN A 36 12.04 -17.98 5.08
N ARG A 37 11.27 -17.60 4.06
CA ARG A 37 9.80 -17.59 4.08
C ARG A 37 9.20 -18.38 2.90
N HIS A 38 10.06 -19.10 2.23
CA HIS A 38 9.73 -19.93 1.08
C HIS A 38 10.04 -21.39 1.41
N ALA A 39 9.86 -22.28 0.46
CA ALA A 39 10.17 -23.69 0.64
C ALA A 39 11.67 -23.93 0.96
N GLY A 40 11.98 -24.83 1.88
CA GLY A 40 13.32 -25.17 2.37
C GLY A 40 13.53 -24.73 3.81
N PRO A 41 14.71 -24.95 4.39
CA PRO A 41 15.00 -24.66 5.79
C PRO A 41 14.71 -23.23 6.20
N ASP A 42 14.34 -23.03 7.48
CA ASP A 42 13.88 -21.73 8.03
C ASP A 42 14.94 -20.64 8.05
N PHE A 43 16.19 -21.00 8.25
CA PHE A 43 17.30 -20.05 8.25
C PHE A 43 18.45 -20.59 7.41
N PHE A 44 18.86 -19.83 6.40
CA PHE A 44 19.99 -20.17 5.53
C PHE A 44 21.30 -19.59 6.05
N ASN A 45 22.40 -20.35 5.84
CA ASN A 45 23.77 -19.91 6.13
C ASN A 45 23.99 -19.43 7.58
N ALA A 46 23.33 -20.05 8.53
CA ALA A 46 23.59 -19.83 9.94
C ALA A 46 25.02 -20.28 10.29
N LYS A 47 25.61 -19.65 11.31
CA LYS A 47 26.92 -20.00 11.86
C LYS A 47 26.75 -20.37 13.32
N VAL A 48 26.92 -21.62 13.63
CA VAL A 48 26.84 -22.15 15.00
C VAL A 48 28.13 -22.86 15.37
N ARG A 49 28.59 -22.64 16.57
CA ARG A 49 29.74 -23.35 17.10
C ARG A 49 29.20 -24.44 18.05
N ILE A 50 29.48 -25.69 17.72
CA ILE A 50 29.07 -26.84 18.53
C ILE A 50 30.34 -27.52 19.03
N ASP A 51 30.48 -27.58 20.34
CA ASP A 51 31.65 -28.17 21.03
C ASP A 51 32.98 -27.65 20.48
N GLY A 52 33.05 -26.31 20.27
CA GLY A 52 34.24 -25.62 19.75
C GLY A 52 34.37 -25.61 18.21
N THR A 53 33.68 -26.51 17.51
CA THR A 53 33.73 -26.58 16.02
C THR A 53 32.70 -25.63 15.40
N LEU A 54 33.14 -24.77 14.46
CA LEU A 54 32.28 -23.87 13.72
C LEU A 54 31.59 -24.60 12.54
N TRP A 55 30.28 -24.65 12.57
CA TRP A 55 29.44 -25.17 11.50
C TRP A 55 28.78 -24.02 10.74
N VAL A 56 28.74 -24.12 9.41
CA VAL A 56 28.01 -23.18 8.54
C VAL A 56 27.03 -23.97 7.72
N GLY A 57 25.75 -23.67 7.84
CA GLY A 57 24.69 -24.39 7.15
C GLY A 57 23.31 -23.83 7.52
N ASN A 58 22.30 -24.66 7.35
CA ASN A 58 20.91 -24.23 7.59
C ASN A 58 20.43 -24.63 9.00
N VAL A 59 19.48 -23.87 9.52
CA VAL A 59 18.78 -24.20 10.76
C VAL A 59 17.32 -24.42 10.45
N GLU A 60 16.77 -25.48 11.02
CA GLU A 60 15.35 -25.80 10.98
C GLU A 60 14.77 -25.71 12.38
N ILE A 61 13.54 -25.21 12.50
CA ILE A 61 12.88 -24.94 13.79
C ILE A 61 11.49 -25.58 13.78
N HIS A 62 11.15 -26.33 14.83
CA HIS A 62 9.84 -26.93 15.01
C HIS A 62 9.35 -26.80 16.45
N ASP A 63 8.07 -26.92 16.68
CA ASP A 63 7.52 -27.09 18.03
C ASP A 63 7.96 -28.43 18.62
N LYS A 64 7.85 -29.52 17.83
CA LYS A 64 8.31 -30.87 18.25
C LYS A 64 9.29 -31.43 17.22
N ALA A 65 10.24 -32.20 17.69
CA ALA A 65 11.18 -32.86 16.78
C ALA A 65 10.49 -33.81 15.80
N SER A 66 9.39 -34.44 16.19
CA SER A 66 8.57 -35.31 15.34
C SER A 66 7.95 -34.59 14.12
N ASP A 67 7.80 -33.26 14.16
CA ASP A 67 7.27 -32.46 13.04
C ASP A 67 8.19 -32.53 11.82
N TRP A 68 9.49 -32.83 12.02
CA TRP A 68 10.44 -33.14 10.93
C TRP A 68 9.90 -34.21 9.96
N PHE A 69 9.33 -35.26 10.51
CA PHE A 69 8.76 -36.35 9.71
C PHE A 69 7.38 -36.03 9.16
N VAL A 70 6.59 -35.25 9.90
CA VAL A 70 5.26 -34.78 9.45
C VAL A 70 5.40 -33.91 8.22
N HIS A 71 6.42 -33.05 8.19
CA HIS A 71 6.73 -32.16 7.05
C HIS A 71 7.54 -32.86 5.94
N GLY A 72 7.97 -34.13 6.17
CA GLY A 72 8.68 -34.93 5.17
C GLY A 72 10.13 -34.55 4.94
N HIS A 73 10.77 -33.90 5.91
CA HIS A 73 12.17 -33.43 5.78
C HIS A 73 13.18 -34.57 5.76
N ASP A 74 12.81 -35.74 6.24
CA ASP A 74 13.57 -36.99 6.14
C ASP A 74 13.73 -37.54 4.70
N ARG A 75 12.97 -36.97 3.74
CA ARG A 75 12.96 -37.37 2.33
C ARG A 75 13.30 -36.24 1.37
N ASP A 76 13.58 -35.06 1.89
CA ASP A 76 13.84 -33.85 1.09
C ASP A 76 15.30 -33.43 1.22
N ALA A 77 16.06 -33.56 0.12
CA ALA A 77 17.47 -33.21 0.05
C ALA A 77 17.80 -31.75 0.38
N ARG A 78 16.81 -30.85 0.35
CA ARG A 78 16.99 -29.45 0.75
C ARG A 78 17.37 -29.31 2.23
N TYR A 79 17.01 -30.29 3.07
CA TYR A 79 17.27 -30.33 4.51
C TYR A 79 18.56 -31.11 4.87
N ASP A 80 19.26 -31.69 3.92
CA ASP A 80 20.48 -32.43 4.17
C ASP A 80 21.64 -31.55 4.68
N ASN A 81 21.57 -30.23 4.47
CA ASN A 81 22.53 -29.26 4.95
C ASN A 81 22.08 -28.54 6.23
N VAL A 82 21.16 -29.13 6.98
CA VAL A 82 20.77 -28.63 8.30
C VAL A 82 21.84 -28.99 9.32
N VAL A 83 22.46 -27.96 9.90
CA VAL A 83 23.57 -28.10 10.89
C VAL A 83 23.09 -28.02 12.33
N LEU A 84 21.84 -27.56 12.54
CA LEU A 84 21.19 -27.53 13.84
C LEU A 84 19.67 -27.61 13.66
N HIS A 85 19.03 -28.53 14.36
CA HIS A 85 17.58 -28.64 14.49
C HIS A 85 17.16 -28.07 15.85
N VAL A 86 16.42 -26.96 15.86
CA VAL A 86 15.96 -26.26 17.06
C VAL A 86 14.51 -26.65 17.35
N VAL A 87 14.21 -27.08 18.57
CA VAL A 87 12.87 -27.54 18.93
C VAL A 87 12.46 -27.06 20.33
N ASP A 88 11.16 -26.91 20.58
CA ASP A 88 10.66 -26.73 21.94
C ASP A 88 10.64 -28.08 22.70
N ILE A 89 10.25 -29.17 21.99
CA ILE A 89 10.17 -30.53 22.56
C ILE A 89 10.97 -31.49 21.68
N ALA A 90 12.03 -32.08 22.25
CA ALA A 90 12.86 -33.10 21.63
C ALA A 90 12.28 -34.51 21.92
N ASP A 91 11.19 -34.88 21.23
CA ASP A 91 10.49 -36.13 21.44
C ASP A 91 11.05 -37.31 20.59
N VAL A 92 11.84 -37.01 19.55
CA VAL A 92 12.42 -38.03 18.66
C VAL A 92 13.76 -37.55 18.09
N VAL A 93 14.64 -38.49 17.73
CA VAL A 93 15.86 -38.20 16.97
C VAL A 93 15.55 -38.20 15.49
N VAL A 94 15.89 -37.13 14.79
CA VAL A 94 15.60 -36.98 13.36
C VAL A 94 16.77 -37.40 12.48
N ARG A 95 16.48 -37.70 11.21
CA ARG A 95 17.46 -38.03 10.19
C ARG A 95 17.18 -37.31 8.90
N THR A 96 18.22 -36.90 8.20
CA THR A 96 18.14 -36.32 6.86
C THR A 96 17.90 -37.44 5.81
N SER A 97 17.66 -37.01 4.55
CA SER A 97 17.48 -37.96 3.44
C SER A 97 18.70 -38.84 3.20
N GLN A 98 19.89 -38.42 3.61
CA GLN A 98 21.14 -39.14 3.55
C GLN A 98 21.43 -39.99 4.81
N GLY A 99 20.51 -40.02 5.78
CA GLY A 99 20.66 -40.78 7.02
C GLY A 99 21.51 -40.10 8.09
N ALA A 100 22.01 -38.88 7.86
CA ALA A 100 22.72 -38.11 8.85
C ALA A 100 21.77 -37.62 9.95
N THR A 101 22.27 -37.52 11.19
CA THR A 101 21.49 -37.02 12.35
C THR A 101 21.98 -35.60 12.64
N PRO A 102 21.22 -34.54 12.29
CA PRO A 102 21.61 -33.19 12.66
C PRO A 102 21.55 -33.02 14.17
N PRO A 103 22.49 -32.26 14.77
CA PRO A 103 22.43 -31.93 16.20
C PRO A 103 21.10 -31.26 16.53
N GLN A 104 20.48 -31.67 17.64
CA GLN A 104 19.23 -31.07 18.14
C GLN A 104 19.50 -30.21 19.35
N MET A 105 18.80 -29.08 19.44
CA MET A 105 18.86 -28.18 20.59
C MET A 105 17.43 -27.82 21.04
N VAL A 106 17.19 -27.93 22.35
CA VAL A 106 15.93 -27.45 22.92
C VAL A 106 16.02 -25.95 23.20
N LEU A 107 15.08 -25.20 22.66
CA LEU A 107 14.97 -23.76 22.88
C LEU A 107 13.55 -23.41 23.31
N HIS A 108 13.38 -23.06 24.58
CA HIS A 108 12.08 -22.61 25.06
C HIS A 108 11.90 -21.11 24.83
N VAL A 109 10.67 -20.74 24.44
CA VAL A 109 10.28 -19.32 24.41
C VAL A 109 10.26 -18.80 25.83
N PRO A 110 11.01 -17.72 26.17
CA PRO A 110 10.93 -17.12 27.49
C PRO A 110 9.48 -16.73 27.84
N ASP A 111 9.02 -17.10 29.03
CA ASP A 111 7.63 -16.84 29.48
C ASP A 111 7.23 -15.38 29.26
N ARG A 112 8.12 -14.45 29.63
CA ARG A 112 7.92 -13.01 29.38
C ARG A 112 7.59 -12.68 27.92
N VAL A 113 8.28 -13.28 26.95
CA VAL A 113 8.05 -13.02 25.51
C VAL A 113 6.72 -13.62 25.10
N ARG A 114 6.38 -14.81 25.62
CA ARG A 114 5.10 -15.47 25.39
C ARG A 114 3.95 -14.64 25.94
N ASP A 115 4.04 -14.18 27.17
CA ASP A 115 3.00 -13.39 27.84
C ASP A 115 2.78 -12.06 27.14
N HIS A 116 3.84 -11.31 26.84
CA HIS A 116 3.74 -10.06 26.08
C HIS A 116 3.16 -10.27 24.67
N TYR A 117 3.46 -11.39 24.02
CA TYR A 117 2.87 -11.69 22.71
C TYR A 117 1.38 -11.98 22.82
N GLN A 118 0.96 -12.73 23.83
CA GLN A 118 -0.46 -12.96 24.12
C GLN A 118 -1.19 -11.64 24.45
N GLU A 119 -0.57 -10.76 25.22
CA GLU A 119 -1.11 -9.40 25.47
C GLU A 119 -1.33 -8.63 24.17
N LEU A 120 -0.36 -8.63 23.24
CA LEU A 120 -0.48 -7.98 21.94
C LEU A 120 -1.60 -8.57 21.08
N LEU A 121 -1.78 -9.90 21.12
CA LEU A 121 -2.83 -10.59 20.35
C LEU A 121 -4.21 -10.33 20.94
N ALA A 122 -4.34 -10.28 22.26
CA ALA A 122 -5.60 -10.07 22.97
C ALA A 122 -6.02 -8.59 23.04
N ALA A 123 -5.11 -7.65 22.78
CA ALA A 123 -5.40 -6.24 22.88
C ALA A 123 -6.53 -5.80 21.95
N GLU A 124 -7.55 -5.18 22.51
CA GLU A 124 -8.66 -4.54 21.80
C GLU A 124 -8.32 -3.10 21.44
N ASP A 125 -7.49 -2.44 22.26
CA ASP A 125 -7.01 -1.08 22.01
C ASP A 125 -6.04 -1.02 20.83
N TYR A 126 -6.12 0.10 20.11
CA TYR A 126 -5.24 0.34 18.98
C TYR A 126 -4.34 1.55 19.22
N PRO A 127 -3.02 1.45 18.96
CA PRO A 127 -2.24 0.25 18.58
C PRO A 127 -2.03 -0.68 19.78
N PRO A 128 -1.97 -2.01 19.58
CA PRO A 128 -1.76 -2.97 20.67
C PRO A 128 -0.56 -2.66 21.56
N CYS A 129 0.54 -2.17 20.93
CA CYS A 129 1.78 -1.83 21.62
C CYS A 129 1.82 -0.39 22.18
N HIS A 130 0.67 0.29 22.37
CA HIS A 130 0.60 1.70 22.77
C HIS A 130 1.44 2.05 24.00
N ALA A 131 1.52 1.12 24.95
CA ALA A 131 2.24 1.33 26.22
C ALA A 131 3.75 1.61 26.06
N VAL A 132 4.38 1.25 24.94
CA VAL A 132 5.82 1.51 24.72
C VAL A 132 6.08 2.69 23.79
N ILE A 133 5.09 3.16 23.04
CA ILE A 133 5.29 4.15 21.96
C ILE A 133 5.95 5.43 22.46
N SER A 134 5.50 5.95 23.61
CA SER A 134 6.04 7.20 24.18
C SER A 134 7.48 7.08 24.68
N SER A 135 7.96 5.87 24.99
CA SER A 135 9.32 5.61 25.50
C SER A 135 10.31 5.22 24.39
N LEU A 136 9.85 5.06 23.14
CA LEU A 136 10.72 4.64 22.05
C LEU A 136 11.78 5.69 21.72
N PRO A 137 13.05 5.30 21.51
CA PRO A 137 14.07 6.19 21.02
C PRO A 137 13.66 6.81 19.68
N ARG A 138 13.88 8.11 19.51
CA ARG A 138 13.56 8.84 18.28
C ARG A 138 14.15 8.17 17.03
N LEU A 139 15.39 7.67 17.12
CA LEU A 139 16.04 6.97 16.01
C LEU A 139 15.28 5.70 15.60
N THR A 140 14.80 4.91 16.57
CA THR A 140 13.98 3.71 16.31
C THR A 140 12.70 4.07 15.58
N VAL A 141 12.02 5.13 16.03
CA VAL A 141 10.78 5.61 15.39
C VAL A 141 11.05 6.08 13.95
N CYS A 142 12.01 7.00 13.78
CA CYS A 142 12.32 7.55 12.43
C CYS A 142 12.76 6.45 11.45
N SER A 143 13.66 5.56 11.88
CA SER A 143 14.13 4.44 11.06
C SER A 143 12.99 3.51 10.64
N TRP A 144 12.07 3.20 11.57
CA TRP A 144 10.94 2.33 11.25
C TRP A 144 9.92 3.00 10.33
N LEU A 145 9.60 4.28 10.56
CA LEU A 145 8.71 5.03 9.67
C LEU A 145 9.29 5.15 8.25
N SER A 146 10.59 5.38 8.10
CA SER A 146 11.26 5.42 6.80
C SER A 146 11.17 4.07 6.06
N ALA A 147 11.37 2.95 6.75
CA ALA A 147 11.21 1.62 6.18
C ALA A 147 9.76 1.36 5.71
N LEU A 148 8.77 1.73 6.55
CA LEU A 148 7.35 1.58 6.24
C LEU A 148 6.90 2.48 5.08
N GLN A 149 7.49 3.66 4.95
CA GLN A 149 7.24 4.58 3.83
C GLN A 149 7.69 3.94 2.51
N THR A 150 8.88 3.33 2.50
CA THR A 150 9.39 2.60 1.34
C THR A 150 8.50 1.41 1.00
N GLU A 151 8.17 0.58 1.98
CA GLU A 151 7.26 -0.57 1.81
C GLU A 151 5.90 -0.14 1.24
N ARG A 152 5.38 1.01 1.71
CA ARG A 152 4.13 1.58 1.19
C ARG A 152 4.21 1.97 -0.27
N LEU A 153 5.33 2.57 -0.70
CA LEU A 153 5.56 2.93 -2.10
C LEU A 153 5.74 1.68 -2.97
N GLU A 154 6.42 0.66 -2.48
CA GLU A 154 6.58 -0.61 -3.20
C GLU A 154 5.23 -1.29 -3.43
N GLN A 155 4.36 -1.38 -2.42
CA GLN A 155 2.99 -1.91 -2.60
C GLN A 155 2.16 -1.10 -3.61
N LYS A 156 2.28 0.23 -3.61
CA LYS A 156 1.61 1.06 -4.61
C LYS A 156 2.20 0.85 -6.01
N THR A 157 3.50 0.56 -6.10
CA THR A 157 4.18 0.25 -7.36
C THR A 157 3.67 -1.06 -7.97
N GLU A 158 3.40 -2.08 -7.17
CA GLU A 158 2.79 -3.32 -7.65
C GLU A 158 1.45 -3.05 -8.34
N ALA A 159 0.56 -2.29 -7.68
CA ALA A 159 -0.73 -1.92 -8.26
C ALA A 159 -0.60 -1.08 -9.56
N ILE A 160 0.42 -0.23 -9.66
CA ILE A 160 0.73 0.52 -10.89
C ILE A 160 1.25 -0.43 -11.97
N SER A 161 2.13 -1.36 -11.62
CA SER A 161 2.67 -2.35 -12.56
C SER A 161 1.56 -3.21 -13.18
N ASP A 162 0.57 -3.59 -12.37
CA ASP A 162 -0.60 -4.33 -12.88
C ASP A 162 -1.46 -3.47 -13.82
N ARG A 163 -1.58 -2.16 -13.57
CA ARG A 163 -2.23 -1.24 -14.51
C ARG A 163 -1.44 -1.09 -15.81
N VAL A 164 -0.11 -1.00 -15.73
CA VAL A 164 0.75 -0.94 -16.92
C VAL A 164 0.57 -2.21 -17.77
N LYS A 165 0.57 -3.39 -17.16
CA LYS A 165 0.28 -4.66 -17.86
C LYS A 165 -1.10 -4.64 -18.52
N ALA A 166 -2.13 -4.22 -17.77
CA ALA A 166 -3.50 -4.13 -18.28
C ALA A 166 -3.70 -3.04 -19.36
N CYS A 167 -2.78 -2.09 -19.46
CA CYS A 167 -2.70 -1.06 -20.51
C CYS A 167 -1.67 -1.44 -21.60
N GLU A 168 -1.40 -2.73 -21.82
CA GLU A 168 -0.51 -3.23 -22.88
C GLU A 168 0.90 -2.63 -22.83
N GLY A 169 1.40 -2.33 -21.62
CA GLY A 169 2.72 -1.74 -21.40
C GLY A 169 2.76 -0.21 -21.49
N SER A 170 1.65 0.45 -21.80
CA SER A 170 1.58 1.91 -21.89
C SER A 170 1.59 2.58 -20.52
N TRP A 171 2.71 3.18 -20.14
CA TRP A 171 2.84 3.99 -18.93
C TRP A 171 1.97 5.24 -18.94
N GLU A 172 1.78 5.84 -20.11
CA GLU A 172 0.91 7.01 -20.31
C GLU A 172 -0.54 6.67 -19.99
N ALA A 173 -1.05 5.56 -20.55
CA ALA A 173 -2.40 5.07 -20.28
C ALA A 173 -2.55 4.65 -18.81
N ALA A 174 -1.57 3.96 -18.23
CA ALA A 174 -1.59 3.57 -16.83
C ALA A 174 -1.58 4.79 -15.87
N TYR A 175 -0.87 5.86 -16.24
CA TYR A 175 -0.92 7.12 -15.51
C TYR A 175 -2.32 7.74 -15.55
N PHE A 176 -2.92 7.86 -16.75
CA PHE A 176 -4.27 8.39 -16.89
C PHE A 176 -5.29 7.59 -16.08
N VAL A 177 -5.24 6.27 -16.14
CA VAL A 177 -6.10 5.37 -15.35
C VAL A 177 -5.87 5.57 -13.84
N THR A 178 -4.62 5.70 -13.40
CA THR A 178 -4.28 5.93 -11.98
C THR A 178 -4.76 7.31 -11.50
N LEU A 179 -4.59 8.35 -12.34
CA LEU A 179 -5.08 9.70 -12.06
C LEU A 179 -6.60 9.69 -11.93
N ALA A 180 -7.30 9.13 -12.92
CA ALA A 180 -8.75 9.02 -12.92
C ALA A 180 -9.27 8.27 -11.68
N ARG A 181 -8.70 7.12 -11.34
CA ARG A 181 -9.05 6.38 -10.12
C ARG A 181 -9.02 7.26 -8.88
N ASN A 182 -7.98 8.06 -8.75
CA ASN A 182 -7.79 8.93 -7.58
C ASN A 182 -8.69 10.17 -7.60
N PHE A 183 -9.21 10.58 -8.76
CA PHE A 183 -10.31 11.57 -8.87
C PHE A 183 -11.61 11.08 -8.24
N GLY A 184 -11.80 9.78 -8.10
CA GLY A 184 -12.93 9.19 -7.38
C GLY A 184 -12.89 9.35 -5.86
N PHE A 185 -11.79 9.83 -5.28
CA PHE A 185 -11.59 10.08 -3.85
C PHE A 185 -12.15 8.97 -2.93
N GLY A 186 -11.89 7.73 -3.30
CA GLY A 186 -12.24 6.53 -2.54
C GLY A 186 -13.62 5.95 -2.89
N VAL A 187 -14.68 6.74 -2.94
CA VAL A 187 -16.05 6.23 -3.13
C VAL A 187 -16.30 5.74 -4.57
N ASN A 188 -15.82 6.48 -5.55
CA ASN A 188 -15.98 6.16 -6.97
C ASN A 188 -14.67 5.70 -7.63
N GLY A 189 -13.62 5.41 -6.87
CA GLY A 189 -12.30 5.08 -7.42
C GLY A 189 -12.32 3.93 -8.42
N ASP A 190 -12.99 2.82 -8.08
CA ASP A 190 -13.07 1.64 -8.95
C ASP A 190 -13.88 1.93 -10.23
N ILE A 191 -14.92 2.76 -10.12
CA ILE A 191 -15.76 3.15 -11.25
C ILE A 191 -14.99 4.10 -12.18
N PHE A 192 -14.22 5.04 -11.62
CA PHE A 192 -13.32 5.88 -12.40
C PHE A 192 -12.23 5.07 -13.11
N GLU A 193 -11.69 4.03 -12.47
CA GLU A 193 -10.73 3.13 -13.11
C GLU A 193 -11.36 2.37 -14.28
N LEU A 194 -12.57 1.79 -14.08
CA LEU A 194 -13.33 1.11 -15.12
C LEU A 194 -13.62 2.05 -16.30
N TRP A 195 -14.11 3.25 -16.02
CA TRP A 195 -14.38 4.28 -16.99
C TRP A 195 -13.12 4.69 -17.77
N ALA A 196 -12.01 4.97 -17.08
CA ALA A 196 -10.77 5.40 -17.71
C ALA A 196 -10.19 4.33 -18.64
N ARG A 197 -10.33 3.05 -18.28
CA ARG A 197 -9.93 1.93 -19.14
C ARG A 197 -10.79 1.80 -20.40
N SER A 198 -12.04 2.27 -20.37
CA SER A 198 -12.94 2.26 -21.53
C SER A 198 -12.68 3.41 -22.52
N ILE A 199 -11.79 4.36 -22.16
CA ILE A 199 -11.46 5.51 -22.98
C ILE A 199 -10.29 5.18 -23.94
N PRO A 200 -10.49 5.17 -25.26
CA PRO A 200 -9.40 5.04 -26.21
C PRO A 200 -8.65 6.39 -26.32
N LEU A 201 -7.61 6.58 -25.50
CA LEU A 201 -6.87 7.85 -25.41
C LEU A 201 -6.33 8.34 -26.76
N GLY A 202 -5.96 7.43 -27.67
CA GLY A 202 -5.57 7.79 -29.03
C GLY A 202 -6.69 8.47 -29.81
N SER A 203 -7.93 7.99 -29.68
CA SER A 203 -9.09 8.60 -30.35
C SER A 203 -9.45 9.97 -29.75
N VAL A 204 -9.41 10.08 -28.42
CA VAL A 204 -9.63 11.37 -27.74
C VAL A 204 -8.55 12.39 -28.10
N GLY A 205 -7.31 11.93 -28.30
CA GLY A 205 -6.17 12.76 -28.67
C GLY A 205 -6.41 13.58 -29.95
N HIS A 206 -7.18 13.05 -30.92
CA HIS A 206 -7.57 13.75 -32.16
C HIS A 206 -8.56 14.90 -31.94
N HIS A 207 -9.20 14.98 -30.77
CA HIS A 207 -10.20 15.98 -30.40
C HIS A 207 -9.78 16.83 -29.19
N ARG A 208 -8.50 16.72 -28.80
CA ARG A 208 -8.00 17.32 -27.56
C ARG A 208 -8.07 18.85 -27.54
N ASP A 209 -7.96 19.52 -28.67
CA ASP A 209 -8.01 20.97 -28.82
C ASP A 209 -9.41 21.57 -28.66
N ASP A 210 -10.46 20.75 -28.70
CA ASP A 210 -11.82 21.19 -28.41
C ASP A 210 -12.28 20.64 -27.04
N LEU A 211 -12.31 21.50 -26.03
CA LEU A 211 -12.72 21.13 -24.68
C LEU A 211 -14.16 20.59 -24.64
N PHE A 212 -15.07 21.13 -25.45
CA PHE A 212 -16.46 20.65 -25.51
C PHE A 212 -16.53 19.21 -26.03
N GLN A 213 -15.75 18.87 -27.04
CA GLN A 213 -15.66 17.51 -27.56
C GLN A 213 -15.04 16.55 -26.52
N VAL A 214 -14.02 16.99 -25.77
CA VAL A 214 -13.43 16.19 -24.67
C VAL A 214 -14.46 15.97 -23.56
N GLU A 215 -15.23 16.98 -23.17
CA GLU A 215 -16.31 16.83 -22.19
C GLU A 215 -17.41 15.87 -22.69
N ALA A 216 -17.85 16.01 -23.96
CA ALA A 216 -18.83 15.10 -24.56
C ALA A 216 -18.31 13.65 -24.55
N PHE A 217 -17.05 13.46 -24.91
CA PHE A 217 -16.41 12.15 -24.91
C PHE A 217 -16.36 11.54 -23.51
N PHE A 218 -15.91 12.31 -22.52
CA PHE A 218 -15.71 11.83 -21.16
C PHE A 218 -17.04 11.56 -20.45
N LEU A 219 -17.98 12.49 -20.51
CA LEU A 219 -19.31 12.33 -19.89
C LEU A 219 -20.14 11.25 -20.60
N GLY A 220 -20.03 11.18 -21.93
CA GLY A 220 -20.71 10.16 -22.71
C GLY A 220 -20.18 8.76 -22.42
N GLN A 221 -18.85 8.58 -22.42
CA GLN A 221 -18.22 7.31 -22.11
C GLN A 221 -18.50 6.88 -20.63
N ALA A 222 -18.78 7.84 -19.76
CA ALA A 222 -19.22 7.59 -18.38
C ALA A 222 -20.70 7.15 -18.30
N GLY A 223 -21.46 7.16 -19.39
CA GLY A 223 -22.90 6.87 -19.39
C GLY A 223 -23.75 7.94 -18.73
N LEU A 224 -23.21 9.17 -18.55
CA LEU A 224 -23.89 10.26 -17.84
C LEU A 224 -24.66 11.21 -18.76
N LEU A 225 -24.68 10.96 -20.08
CA LEU A 225 -25.48 11.68 -21.06
C LEU A 225 -26.82 10.99 -21.40
N ASP A 226 -27.26 10.09 -20.53
CA ASP A 226 -28.59 9.50 -20.53
C ASP A 226 -29.40 10.09 -19.36
N SER A 227 -30.53 10.77 -19.65
CA SER A 227 -31.38 11.36 -18.62
C SER A 227 -31.98 10.32 -17.66
N ALA A 228 -32.13 9.06 -18.10
CA ALA A 228 -32.61 7.96 -17.25
C ALA A 228 -31.70 7.67 -16.06
N VAL A 229 -30.40 7.97 -16.16
CA VAL A 229 -29.39 7.80 -15.11
C VAL A 229 -29.48 8.93 -14.04
N LEU A 230 -30.03 10.08 -14.43
CA LEU A 230 -30.15 11.23 -13.54
C LEU A 230 -31.26 11.01 -12.49
N PRO A 231 -31.14 11.68 -11.32
CA PRO A 231 -32.23 11.67 -10.35
C PRO A 231 -33.56 12.11 -11.00
N PRO A 232 -34.71 11.47 -10.68
CA PRO A 232 -35.99 11.74 -11.35
C PRO A 232 -36.35 13.23 -11.44
N ARG A 233 -36.03 14.00 -10.38
CA ARG A 233 -36.28 15.45 -10.32
C ARG A 233 -35.50 16.31 -11.31
N CYS A 234 -34.43 15.73 -11.91
CA CYS A 234 -33.56 16.46 -12.85
C CYS A 234 -33.80 16.07 -14.32
N ARG A 235 -34.56 14.99 -14.58
CA ARG A 235 -34.65 14.38 -15.91
C ARG A 235 -35.28 15.30 -16.96
N GLU A 236 -36.45 15.82 -16.67
CA GLU A 236 -37.20 16.70 -17.56
C GLU A 236 -36.39 17.97 -17.88
N ALA A 237 -35.90 18.66 -16.83
CA ALA A 237 -35.07 19.85 -16.99
C ALA A 237 -33.73 19.56 -17.74
N ALA A 238 -33.14 18.37 -17.56
CA ALA A 238 -31.94 17.97 -18.28
C ALA A 238 -32.26 17.72 -19.78
N ASP A 239 -33.38 17.09 -20.09
CA ASP A 239 -33.79 16.84 -21.48
C ASP A 239 -34.14 18.14 -22.24
N GLU A 240 -34.54 19.22 -21.54
CA GLU A 240 -34.73 20.57 -22.08
C GLU A 240 -33.44 21.40 -22.13
N ASP A 241 -32.38 20.98 -21.40
CA ASP A 241 -31.13 21.72 -21.33
C ASP A 241 -30.34 21.63 -22.66
N THR A 242 -30.15 22.77 -23.29
CA THR A 242 -29.44 22.90 -24.55
C THR A 242 -28.00 22.37 -24.48
N TYR A 243 -27.31 22.57 -23.33
CA TYR A 243 -25.93 22.09 -23.16
C TYR A 243 -25.88 20.55 -23.08
N PHE A 244 -26.80 19.95 -22.32
CA PHE A 244 -26.94 18.49 -22.25
C PHE A 244 -27.26 17.86 -23.61
N GLN A 245 -28.24 18.44 -24.34
CA GLN A 245 -28.60 17.96 -25.68
C GLN A 245 -27.42 18.02 -26.66
N ARG A 246 -26.66 19.11 -26.63
CA ARG A 246 -25.46 19.28 -27.49
C ARG A 246 -24.38 18.26 -27.13
N LEU A 247 -24.08 18.03 -25.86
CA LEU A 247 -23.11 17.01 -25.43
C LEU A 247 -23.55 15.61 -25.83
N ARG A 248 -24.83 15.29 -25.69
CA ARG A 248 -25.41 14.00 -26.09
C ARG A 248 -25.31 13.78 -27.61
N SER A 249 -25.58 14.80 -28.38
CA SER A 249 -25.48 14.79 -29.85
C SER A 249 -24.04 14.60 -30.31
N GLU A 250 -23.11 15.36 -29.69
CA GLU A 250 -21.68 15.26 -30.01
C GLU A 250 -21.14 13.89 -29.65
N TYR A 251 -21.48 13.38 -28.48
CA TYR A 251 -21.06 12.02 -28.08
C TYR A 251 -21.64 10.95 -29.01
N ALA A 252 -22.89 11.07 -29.46
CA ALA A 252 -23.49 10.13 -30.40
C ALA A 252 -22.73 10.09 -31.73
N TYR A 253 -22.20 11.23 -32.18
CA TYR A 253 -21.31 11.29 -33.34
C TYR A 253 -19.97 10.59 -33.05
N LEU A 254 -19.31 10.94 -31.95
CA LEU A 254 -18.02 10.36 -31.56
C LEU A 254 -18.14 8.85 -31.32
N ALA A 255 -19.22 8.41 -30.69
CA ALA A 255 -19.47 7.00 -30.43
C ALA A 255 -19.58 6.16 -31.68
N ARG A 256 -20.26 6.70 -32.73
CA ARG A 256 -20.31 6.06 -34.03
C ARG A 256 -18.96 6.06 -34.74
N LYS A 257 -18.26 7.21 -34.71
CA LYS A 257 -16.97 7.38 -35.38
C LYS A 257 -15.89 6.40 -34.81
N PHE A 258 -15.88 6.15 -33.51
CA PHE A 258 -14.86 5.35 -32.84
C PHE A 258 -15.39 4.02 -32.28
N SER A 259 -16.63 3.64 -32.61
CA SER A 259 -17.29 2.40 -32.16
C SER A 259 -17.28 2.27 -30.61
N LEU A 260 -17.57 3.39 -29.91
CA LEU A 260 -17.51 3.45 -28.46
C LEU A 260 -18.74 2.80 -27.82
N ARG A 261 -18.54 2.24 -26.65
CA ARG A 261 -19.59 1.75 -25.76
C ARG A 261 -19.39 2.38 -24.38
N PRO A 262 -20.36 3.15 -23.88
CA PRO A 262 -20.26 3.74 -22.56
C PRO A 262 -20.31 2.66 -21.48
N ILE A 263 -19.78 2.96 -20.30
CA ILE A 263 -20.07 2.16 -19.11
C ILE A 263 -21.50 2.44 -18.64
N ASP A 264 -22.04 1.55 -17.80
CA ASP A 264 -23.35 1.77 -17.19
C ASP A 264 -23.29 2.97 -16.23
N GLY A 265 -24.04 4.03 -16.55
CA GLY A 265 -24.11 5.25 -15.74
C GLY A 265 -24.71 5.06 -14.34
N HIS A 266 -25.46 3.99 -14.11
CA HIS A 266 -25.99 3.66 -12.77
C HIS A 266 -24.92 3.18 -11.78
N LEU A 267 -23.73 2.84 -12.22
CA LEU A 267 -22.61 2.49 -11.35
C LEU A 267 -22.11 3.67 -10.50
N TRP A 268 -22.30 4.90 -11.00
CA TRP A 268 -21.82 6.09 -10.30
C TRP A 268 -22.58 6.35 -8.99
N ARG A 269 -21.83 6.57 -7.93
CA ARG A 269 -22.36 6.84 -6.60
C ARG A 269 -22.37 8.34 -6.34
N PHE A 270 -23.55 8.91 -6.12
CA PHE A 270 -23.78 10.33 -5.76
C PHE A 270 -24.18 10.49 -4.30
N LEU A 271 -24.82 9.46 -3.73
CA LEU A 271 -25.34 9.50 -2.36
C LEU A 271 -24.20 9.63 -1.34
N ARG A 272 -24.41 10.47 -0.32
CA ARG A 272 -23.46 10.78 0.75
C ARG A 272 -22.15 11.45 0.28
N LEU A 273 -22.11 11.97 -0.94
CA LEU A 273 -21.04 12.82 -1.41
C LEU A 273 -21.38 14.29 -1.27
N ARG A 274 -20.39 15.13 -0.97
CA ARG A 274 -20.53 16.57 -1.17
C ARG A 274 -20.63 16.85 -2.67
N PRO A 275 -21.52 17.77 -3.12
CA PRO A 275 -21.72 18.02 -4.55
C PRO A 275 -20.43 18.30 -5.34
N GLN A 276 -19.45 18.97 -4.72
CA GLN A 276 -18.12 19.20 -5.33
C GLN A 276 -17.37 17.91 -5.68
N ASN A 277 -17.74 16.77 -5.09
CA ASN A 277 -17.14 15.46 -5.34
C ASN A 277 -18.02 14.59 -6.25
N PHE A 278 -19.07 15.12 -6.84
CA PHE A 278 -19.91 14.36 -7.77
C PHE A 278 -19.09 13.90 -8.98
N PRO A 279 -19.35 12.71 -9.50
CA PRO A 279 -18.67 12.18 -10.68
C PRO A 279 -18.70 13.14 -11.87
N THR A 280 -19.85 13.80 -12.12
CA THR A 280 -20.00 14.82 -13.16
C THR A 280 -18.92 15.90 -13.07
N ILE A 281 -18.74 16.50 -11.87
CA ILE A 281 -17.76 17.56 -11.64
C ILE A 281 -16.33 17.01 -11.80
N ARG A 282 -16.05 15.82 -11.27
CA ARG A 282 -14.72 15.21 -11.35
C ARG A 282 -14.33 14.82 -12.78
N ILE A 283 -15.28 14.33 -13.58
CA ILE A 283 -15.06 14.01 -14.99
C ILE A 283 -14.74 15.27 -15.79
N VAL A 284 -15.51 16.36 -15.59
CA VAL A 284 -15.28 17.64 -16.27
C VAL A 284 -13.93 18.26 -15.89
N GLN A 285 -13.56 18.19 -14.61
CA GLN A 285 -12.24 18.63 -14.15
C GLN A 285 -11.12 17.85 -14.83
N LEU A 286 -11.28 16.53 -14.97
CA LEU A 286 -10.30 15.68 -15.66
C LEU A 286 -10.29 15.94 -17.17
N ALA A 287 -11.45 16.20 -17.78
CA ALA A 287 -11.56 16.61 -19.19
C ALA A 287 -10.76 17.89 -19.47
N ARG A 288 -10.86 18.86 -18.57
CA ARG A 288 -10.09 20.10 -18.66
C ARG A 288 -8.59 19.87 -18.53
N LEU A 289 -8.15 19.07 -17.54
CA LEU A 289 -6.73 18.70 -17.40
C LEU A 289 -6.19 18.02 -18.67
N TYR A 290 -6.99 17.12 -19.25
CA TYR A 290 -6.63 16.41 -20.47
C TYR A 290 -6.53 17.37 -21.66
N HIS A 291 -7.52 18.24 -21.86
CA HIS A 291 -7.53 19.27 -22.91
C HIS A 291 -6.29 20.18 -22.80
N GLU A 292 -5.96 20.66 -21.60
CA GLU A 292 -4.80 21.52 -21.34
C GLU A 292 -3.44 20.78 -21.44
N GLY A 293 -3.45 19.47 -21.69
CA GLY A 293 -2.24 18.62 -21.78
C GLY A 293 -1.54 18.37 -20.45
N ARG A 294 -2.24 18.55 -19.35
CA ARG A 294 -1.70 18.38 -18.01
C ARG A 294 -1.94 16.99 -17.40
N ALA A 295 -2.74 16.17 -18.06
CA ALA A 295 -3.02 14.79 -17.63
C ALA A 295 -2.03 13.76 -18.19
N GLY A 296 -0.83 14.16 -18.64
CA GLY A 296 0.19 13.30 -19.23
C GLY A 296 1.31 12.97 -18.25
N LEU A 297 1.84 11.73 -18.32
CA LEU A 297 2.95 11.28 -17.46
C LEU A 297 4.23 12.09 -17.68
N SER A 298 4.55 12.45 -18.93
CA SER A 298 5.73 13.26 -19.23
C SER A 298 5.73 14.57 -18.47
N ARG A 299 4.57 15.23 -18.38
CA ARG A 299 4.42 16.47 -17.61
C ARG A 299 4.67 16.29 -16.12
N LEU A 300 4.24 15.16 -15.56
CA LEU A 300 4.53 14.83 -14.18
C LEU A 300 6.03 14.57 -13.95
N VAL A 301 6.68 13.86 -14.85
CA VAL A 301 8.13 13.58 -14.79
C VAL A 301 8.95 14.85 -14.86
N ASP A 302 8.50 15.85 -15.61
CA ASP A 302 9.17 17.17 -15.73
C ASP A 302 9.03 18.03 -14.45
N CYS A 303 8.05 17.75 -13.57
CA CYS A 303 7.86 18.51 -12.33
C CYS A 303 9.00 18.23 -11.35
N ALA A 304 9.76 19.28 -11.02
CA ALA A 304 10.89 19.20 -10.09
C ALA A 304 10.51 19.51 -8.62
N SER A 305 9.33 20.09 -8.37
CA SER A 305 8.93 20.54 -7.04
C SER A 305 7.45 20.28 -6.75
N LEU A 306 7.09 20.31 -5.45
CA LEU A 306 5.70 20.22 -5.00
C LEU A 306 4.82 21.32 -5.62
N HIS A 307 5.34 22.53 -5.78
CA HIS A 307 4.62 23.64 -6.39
C HIS A 307 4.24 23.32 -7.84
N GLN A 308 5.17 22.82 -8.65
CA GLN A 308 4.91 22.42 -10.04
C GLN A 308 3.91 21.27 -10.14
N VAL A 309 3.99 20.28 -9.24
CA VAL A 309 2.99 19.20 -9.18
C VAL A 309 1.62 19.75 -8.79
N ALA A 310 1.57 20.71 -7.87
CA ALA A 310 0.31 21.34 -7.48
C ALA A 310 -0.30 22.16 -8.63
N GLU A 311 0.49 22.91 -9.40
CA GLU A 311 0.05 23.62 -10.59
C GLU A 311 -0.42 22.65 -11.68
N LEU A 312 0.32 21.55 -11.90
CA LEU A 312 -0.07 20.49 -12.86
C LEU A 312 -1.45 19.92 -12.56
N LEU A 313 -1.76 19.69 -11.29
CA LEU A 313 -3.01 19.06 -10.83
C LEU A 313 -4.13 20.08 -10.57
N ALA A 314 -3.83 21.36 -10.50
CA ALA A 314 -4.84 22.40 -10.26
C ALA A 314 -5.81 22.49 -11.43
N THR A 315 -7.10 22.40 -11.16
CA THR A 315 -8.15 22.46 -12.19
C THR A 315 -9.42 23.09 -11.65
N SER A 316 -10.26 23.51 -12.58
CA SER A 316 -11.61 24.03 -12.33
C SER A 316 -12.58 23.46 -13.36
N VAL A 317 -13.79 23.98 -13.40
CA VAL A 317 -14.82 23.52 -14.34
C VAL A 317 -15.05 24.58 -15.44
N THR A 318 -15.76 24.21 -16.52
CA THR A 318 -16.23 25.12 -17.56
C THR A 318 -17.44 25.94 -17.10
N PRO A 319 -17.80 27.04 -17.77
CA PRO A 319 -18.82 28.01 -17.33
C PRO A 319 -20.18 27.36 -16.96
N TYR A 320 -20.64 26.40 -17.73
CA TYR A 320 -21.88 25.67 -17.43
C TYR A 320 -21.81 25.03 -16.03
N TRP A 321 -20.72 24.33 -15.73
CA TRP A 321 -20.54 23.63 -14.46
C TRP A 321 -20.25 24.54 -13.27
N GLU A 322 -20.02 25.83 -13.50
CA GLU A 322 -19.95 26.80 -12.39
C GLU A 322 -21.29 26.93 -11.68
N THR A 323 -22.39 26.77 -12.41
CA THR A 323 -23.77 26.86 -11.88
C THR A 323 -24.48 25.51 -11.76
N HIS A 324 -23.85 24.39 -12.15
CA HIS A 324 -24.46 23.07 -12.11
C HIS A 324 -23.54 22.06 -11.40
N TYR A 325 -24.14 21.13 -10.67
CA TYR A 325 -23.50 19.90 -10.16
C TYR A 325 -24.04 18.66 -10.88
N LEU A 326 -25.26 18.76 -11.36
CA LEU A 326 -25.97 17.78 -12.20
C LEU A 326 -26.65 18.54 -13.34
N PHE A 327 -26.88 17.89 -14.45
CA PHE A 327 -27.69 18.43 -15.52
C PHE A 327 -29.11 18.72 -15.03
N GLY A 328 -29.73 19.78 -15.49
CA GLY A 328 -31.09 20.18 -15.13
C GLY A 328 -31.27 20.66 -13.68
N LEU A 329 -30.20 20.92 -12.93
CA LEU A 329 -30.31 21.42 -11.57
C LEU A 329 -29.30 22.55 -11.32
N GLU A 330 -29.77 23.79 -11.39
CA GLU A 330 -28.96 24.95 -11.08
C GLU A 330 -28.56 25.03 -9.61
N SER A 331 -27.40 25.58 -9.36
CA SER A 331 -26.83 25.86 -8.05
C SER A 331 -26.21 27.25 -8.02
N ARG A 332 -25.88 27.73 -6.83
CA ARG A 332 -25.09 28.96 -6.69
C ARG A 332 -23.78 28.83 -7.48
N ARG A 333 -23.43 29.89 -8.23
CA ARG A 333 -22.20 29.97 -9.01
C ARG A 333 -20.95 29.78 -8.16
N SER A 334 -20.04 28.90 -8.61
CA SER A 334 -18.77 28.59 -7.97
C SER A 334 -17.80 28.05 -9.01
N GLU A 335 -16.55 28.46 -8.99
CA GLU A 335 -15.51 27.97 -9.92
C GLU A 335 -15.16 26.49 -9.72
N LYS A 336 -15.62 25.88 -8.63
CA LYS A 336 -15.39 24.46 -8.29
C LYS A 336 -13.95 24.01 -8.50
N ARG A 337 -13.00 24.84 -8.06
CA ARG A 337 -11.57 24.51 -8.08
C ARG A 337 -11.23 23.39 -7.08
N PHE A 338 -10.19 22.63 -7.37
CA PHE A 338 -9.61 21.76 -6.36
C PHE A 338 -9.09 22.57 -5.17
N SER A 339 -9.43 22.09 -3.98
CA SER A 339 -8.81 22.59 -2.75
C SER A 339 -7.36 22.12 -2.64
N ALA A 340 -6.55 22.83 -1.87
CA ALA A 340 -5.18 22.41 -1.58
C ALA A 340 -5.12 20.99 -1.00
N SER A 341 -6.11 20.59 -0.17
CA SER A 341 -6.20 19.23 0.37
C SER A 341 -6.52 18.19 -0.71
N SER A 342 -7.34 18.50 -1.72
CA SER A 342 -7.58 17.59 -2.85
C SER A 342 -6.33 17.40 -3.70
N ILE A 343 -5.59 18.49 -3.95
CA ILE A 343 -4.31 18.43 -4.68
C ILE A 343 -3.29 17.61 -3.90
N ALA A 344 -3.18 17.83 -2.58
CA ALA A 344 -2.29 17.03 -1.73
C ALA A 344 -2.63 15.52 -1.79
N LEU A 345 -3.91 15.16 -1.72
CA LEU A 345 -4.35 13.75 -1.85
C LEU A 345 -4.02 13.16 -3.22
N LEU A 346 -4.17 13.92 -4.31
CA LEU A 346 -3.77 13.46 -5.64
C LEU A 346 -2.25 13.34 -5.75
N THR A 347 -1.49 14.25 -5.15
CA THR A 347 -0.03 14.14 -5.10
C THR A 347 0.40 12.87 -4.37
N ILE A 348 -0.11 12.60 -3.16
CA ILE A 348 0.22 11.43 -2.34
C ILE A 348 -0.20 10.11 -3.02
N ASN A 349 -1.34 10.09 -3.71
CA ASN A 349 -1.91 8.84 -4.22
C ASN A 349 -1.69 8.62 -5.72
N THR A 350 -1.28 9.65 -6.47
CA THR A 350 -1.03 9.55 -7.92
C THR A 350 0.41 9.93 -8.25
N ALA A 351 0.80 11.20 -8.02
CA ALA A 351 2.08 11.72 -8.48
C ALA A 351 3.26 10.97 -7.84
N VAL A 352 3.28 10.87 -6.53
CA VAL A 352 4.35 10.20 -5.77
C VAL A 352 4.50 8.74 -6.16
N PRO A 353 3.45 7.87 -6.13
CA PRO A 353 3.61 6.48 -6.52
C PRO A 353 3.98 6.29 -7.98
N MET A 354 3.48 7.15 -8.89
CA MET A 354 3.83 7.07 -10.31
C MET A 354 5.29 7.43 -10.56
N LEU A 355 5.82 8.50 -9.93
CA LEU A 355 7.24 8.85 -10.03
C LEU A 355 8.14 7.75 -9.50
N PHE A 356 7.78 7.18 -8.34
CA PHE A 356 8.54 6.07 -7.75
C PHE A 356 8.52 4.82 -8.64
N ALA A 357 7.34 4.39 -9.08
CA ALA A 357 7.19 3.21 -9.95
C ALA A 357 7.89 3.38 -11.30
N TYR A 358 7.76 4.56 -11.93
CA TYR A 358 8.40 4.85 -13.20
C TYR A 358 9.92 4.98 -13.05
N GLY A 359 10.40 5.60 -11.97
CA GLY A 359 11.82 5.67 -11.62
C GLY A 359 12.43 4.27 -11.45
N ARG A 360 11.76 3.39 -10.71
CA ARG A 360 12.17 1.97 -10.56
C ARG A 360 12.24 1.25 -11.91
N HIS A 361 11.22 1.44 -12.76
CA HIS A 361 11.18 0.83 -14.08
C HIS A 361 12.32 1.31 -15.00
N LYS A 362 12.67 2.59 -14.93
CA LYS A 362 13.73 3.20 -15.74
C LYS A 362 15.14 3.07 -15.13
N GLY A 363 15.27 2.62 -13.90
CA GLY A 363 16.52 2.68 -13.15
C GLY A 363 16.95 4.12 -12.81
N ASP A 364 15.99 5.06 -12.76
CA ASP A 364 16.24 6.47 -12.45
C ASP A 364 16.00 6.73 -10.96
N GLU A 365 17.08 6.68 -10.18
CA GLU A 365 17.04 6.94 -8.74
C GLU A 365 16.59 8.37 -8.41
N LYS A 366 16.84 9.37 -9.27
CA LYS A 366 16.45 10.76 -9.04
C LYS A 366 14.93 10.90 -9.00
N LEU A 367 14.21 10.15 -9.85
CA LEU A 367 12.75 10.10 -9.80
C LEU A 367 12.25 9.44 -8.50
N CYS A 368 12.92 8.38 -8.05
CA CYS A 368 12.60 7.73 -6.79
C CYS A 368 12.81 8.67 -5.60
N TYR A 369 13.95 9.37 -5.51
CA TYR A 369 14.21 10.35 -4.45
C TYR A 369 13.19 11.50 -4.48
N ARG A 370 12.85 12.02 -5.66
CA ARG A 370 11.84 13.07 -5.81
C ARG A 370 10.48 12.64 -5.25
N ALA A 371 10.11 11.37 -5.37
CA ALA A 371 8.88 10.86 -4.77
C ALA A 371 8.89 10.98 -3.23
N PHE A 372 10.02 10.69 -2.59
CA PHE A 372 10.19 10.91 -1.14
C PHE A 372 10.20 12.39 -0.79
N ASP A 373 10.93 13.22 -1.53
CA ASP A 373 10.98 14.68 -1.30
C ASP A 373 9.58 15.32 -1.34
N LEU A 374 8.72 14.88 -2.26
CA LEU A 374 7.34 15.35 -2.34
C LEU A 374 6.52 14.95 -1.11
N LEU A 375 6.73 13.73 -0.56
CA LEU A 375 6.07 13.31 0.66
C LEU A 375 6.54 14.09 1.88
N GLU A 376 7.82 14.41 1.95
CA GLU A 376 8.40 15.21 3.03
C GLU A 376 7.98 16.69 2.97
N ALA A 377 7.78 17.22 1.76
CA ALA A 377 7.32 18.60 1.57
C ALA A 377 5.82 18.80 1.88
N LEU A 378 5.03 17.74 1.92
CA LEU A 378 3.61 17.78 2.24
C LEU A 378 3.37 17.61 3.74
N SER A 379 2.45 18.40 4.29
CA SER A 379 1.98 18.22 5.67
C SER A 379 1.28 16.87 5.86
N ALA A 380 1.33 16.37 7.09
CA ALA A 380 0.65 15.13 7.49
C ALA A 380 -0.84 15.12 7.13
N GLU A 381 -1.34 13.97 6.69
CA GLU A 381 -2.76 13.78 6.40
C GLU A 381 -3.61 13.88 7.67
N LYS A 382 -4.78 14.48 7.54
CA LYS A 382 -5.77 14.55 8.62
C LYS A 382 -6.77 13.42 8.47
N ASN A 383 -6.50 12.30 9.10
CA ASN A 383 -7.40 11.16 9.11
C ASN A 383 -7.38 10.46 10.48
N HIS A 384 -8.34 9.60 10.71
CA HIS A 384 -8.54 8.92 11.99
C HIS A 384 -7.32 8.04 12.36
N ILE A 385 -6.60 7.45 11.40
CA ILE A 385 -5.41 6.62 11.68
C ILE A 385 -4.31 7.48 12.29
N VAL A 386 -3.97 8.59 11.63
CA VAL A 386 -2.94 9.54 12.10
C VAL A 386 -3.31 10.11 13.47
N GLU A 387 -4.59 10.42 13.69
CA GLU A 387 -5.08 10.92 14.97
C GLU A 387 -4.96 9.89 16.10
N THR A 388 -5.21 8.62 15.82
CA THR A 388 -5.04 7.54 16.80
C THR A 388 -3.58 7.42 17.23
N TRP A 389 -2.63 7.44 16.29
CA TRP A 389 -1.21 7.43 16.62
C TRP A 389 -0.76 8.67 17.39
N ARG A 390 -1.33 9.85 17.08
CA ARG A 390 -1.07 11.07 17.83
C ARG A 390 -1.48 10.96 19.30
N LYS A 391 -2.61 10.29 19.60
CA LYS A 391 -3.11 10.08 20.97
C LYS A 391 -2.13 9.25 21.82
N VAL A 392 -1.42 8.32 21.22
CA VAL A 392 -0.42 7.48 21.92
C VAL A 392 1.00 8.05 21.86
N GLY A 393 1.14 9.32 21.47
CA GLY A 393 2.42 10.04 21.53
C GLY A 393 3.23 10.08 20.22
N LEU A 394 2.78 9.42 19.16
CA LEU A 394 3.47 9.41 17.86
C LEU A 394 2.85 10.43 16.91
N LYS A 395 3.54 11.55 16.69
CA LYS A 395 3.07 12.66 15.85
C LYS A 395 3.65 12.56 14.45
N ALA A 396 2.79 12.44 13.43
CA ALA A 396 3.18 12.62 12.05
C ALA A 396 3.37 14.11 11.74
N GLN A 397 4.45 14.48 11.09
CA GLN A 397 4.75 15.83 10.65
C GLN A 397 4.53 15.98 9.14
N THR A 398 4.87 14.96 8.38
CA THR A 398 4.84 14.94 6.91
C THR A 398 3.83 13.94 6.37
N ALA A 399 3.52 14.05 5.08
CA ALA A 399 2.72 13.04 4.40
C ALA A 399 3.45 11.67 4.38
N GLY A 400 4.77 11.68 4.35
CA GLY A 400 5.60 10.48 4.49
C GLY A 400 5.31 9.74 5.78
N ASP A 401 5.34 10.44 6.91
CA ASP A 401 4.97 9.88 8.22
C ASP A 401 3.54 9.33 8.20
N SER A 402 2.59 10.06 7.62
CA SER A 402 1.19 9.62 7.54
C SER A 402 1.04 8.32 6.75
N GLN A 403 1.72 8.22 5.60
CA GLN A 403 1.69 7.02 4.76
C GLN A 403 2.37 5.83 5.45
N ALA A 404 3.45 6.08 6.20
CA ALA A 404 4.09 5.07 7.04
C ALA A 404 3.16 4.55 8.14
N LEU A 405 2.45 5.44 8.85
CA LEU A 405 1.48 5.06 9.88
C LEU A 405 0.27 4.30 9.33
N ILE A 406 -0.18 4.64 8.11
CA ILE A 406 -1.23 3.90 7.40
C ILE A 406 -0.72 2.50 7.03
N GLN A 407 0.54 2.38 6.58
CA GLN A 407 1.18 1.10 6.30
C GLN A 407 1.28 0.24 7.55
N LEU A 408 1.79 0.81 8.64
CA LEU A 408 1.91 0.15 9.93
C LEU A 408 0.57 -0.41 10.40
N LYS A 409 -0.49 0.39 10.31
CA LYS A 409 -1.83 -0.10 10.67
C LYS A 409 -2.25 -1.28 9.79
N ARG A 410 -2.26 -1.09 8.48
CA ARG A 410 -2.88 -2.05 7.54
C ARG A 410 -2.09 -3.34 7.38
N ALA A 411 -0.78 -3.25 7.31
CA ALA A 411 0.07 -4.40 7.03
C ALA A 411 0.51 -5.14 8.30
N TYR A 412 0.54 -4.44 9.45
CA TYR A 412 1.03 -5.03 10.69
C TYR A 412 -0.04 -5.11 11.78
N CYS A 413 -0.62 -3.99 12.21
CA CYS A 413 -1.53 -4.01 13.37
C CYS A 413 -2.84 -4.72 13.07
N ASP A 414 -3.50 -4.43 11.95
CA ASP A 414 -4.77 -5.07 11.56
C ASP A 414 -4.62 -6.58 11.30
N ARG A 415 -3.39 -7.01 10.97
CA ARG A 415 -3.05 -8.42 10.70
C ARG A 415 -2.39 -9.11 11.89
N LYS A 416 -2.22 -8.43 13.01
CA LYS A 416 -1.53 -8.95 14.21
C LYS A 416 -0.08 -9.40 13.94
N GLU A 417 0.59 -8.82 12.95
CA GLU A 417 1.98 -9.12 12.55
C GLU A 417 3.02 -8.49 13.50
N CYS A 418 2.77 -8.61 14.82
CA CYS A 418 3.59 -7.97 15.84
C CYS A 418 5.03 -8.51 15.89
N LEU A 419 5.23 -9.78 15.54
CA LEU A 419 6.56 -10.41 15.49
C LEU A 419 7.44 -9.86 14.35
N ARG A 420 6.83 -9.21 13.34
CA ARG A 420 7.54 -8.58 12.23
C ARG A 420 7.69 -7.08 12.39
N CYS A 421 7.07 -6.50 13.41
CA CYS A 421 6.99 -5.08 13.65
C CYS A 421 8.12 -4.62 14.58
N ARG A 422 8.82 -3.53 14.23
CA ARG A 422 9.85 -2.96 15.10
C ARG A 422 9.28 -2.49 16.44
N PHE A 423 8.08 -1.91 16.46
CA PHE A 423 7.43 -1.51 17.70
C PHE A 423 6.95 -2.73 18.52
N GLY A 424 6.51 -3.79 17.84
CA GLY A 424 6.23 -5.07 18.47
C GLY A 424 7.47 -5.66 19.13
N TYR A 425 8.64 -5.61 18.46
CA TYR A 425 9.90 -6.03 19.03
C TYR A 425 10.25 -5.27 20.32
N GLU A 426 10.09 -3.95 20.33
CA GLU A 426 10.37 -3.13 21.51
C GLU A 426 9.40 -3.47 22.67
N TYR A 427 8.16 -3.85 22.36
CA TYR A 427 7.19 -4.32 23.35
C TYR A 427 7.58 -5.69 23.92
N LEU A 428 7.94 -6.65 23.06
CA LEU A 428 8.24 -8.03 23.47
C LEU A 428 9.52 -8.15 24.31
N LYS A 429 10.51 -7.28 24.10
CA LYS A 429 11.75 -7.28 24.88
C LYS A 429 11.65 -6.51 26.22
N LYS A 430 10.52 -5.80 26.47
CA LYS A 430 10.32 -5.01 27.68
C LYS A 430 10.60 -5.84 28.93
N THR A 431 11.31 -5.27 29.91
CA THR A 431 11.59 -5.92 31.19
C THR A 431 10.60 -5.42 32.24
N ASP A 432 10.38 -6.20 33.31
CA ASP A 432 9.47 -5.80 34.40
C ASP A 432 9.90 -4.52 35.13
N HIS A 433 11.18 -4.14 35.02
CA HIS A 433 11.67 -2.85 35.52
C HIS A 433 11.14 -1.64 34.75
N ASP A 434 10.67 -1.83 33.54
CA ASP A 434 10.12 -0.74 32.70
C ASP A 434 8.63 -0.45 32.97
N LYS A 435 7.96 -1.27 33.80
CA LYS A 435 6.56 -1.05 34.22
C LYS A 435 6.38 0.09 35.24
N ASN A 436 7.47 0.55 35.87
CA ASN A 436 7.46 1.55 36.95
C ASN A 436 8.08 2.90 36.55
N ARG A 437 8.29 3.17 35.28
CA ARG A 437 8.68 4.47 34.73
C ARG A 437 7.56 5.00 33.80
#